data_3bff25d0b464b831af4f58ad46809309
#
_entry.id   3bff25d0b464b831af4f58ad46809309
#
_cell.length_a   1.000
_cell.length_b   1.000
_cell.length_c   1.000
_cell.angle_alpha   90.00
_cell.angle_beta   90.00
_cell.angle_gamma   90.00
#
_symmetry.space_group_name_H-M   'P 1'
#
loop_
_entity.id
_entity.type
_entity.pdbx_description
1 polymer ?
#
loop_
_entity_poly.entity_id
_entity_poly.type
_entity_poly.pdbx_seq_one_letter_code
_entity_poly.pdbx_strand_id
1 'polypeptide(L)'
;MLAEIDREVGARLDAAAQAHPNPWEGFRACCLSYLDLALEPEIQRIVLRDAPAVLGQRFRDLDEAASLGPMIESIRELMEGGYIRTGDIEVLARLVNGAVLEAALWVAAGEDPAQRLPRARSTVEILLDGLRLEARGAGRSDGVAPPRP
;
A
#
# COMPACT_ATOMS: atom_id res chain seq x y z
N MET A 1 0.28 25.12 1.67
CA MET A 1 -0.97 24.36 1.93
C MET A 1 -0.82 22.88 1.57
N LEU A 2 -0.50 22.51 0.35
CA LEU A 2 -0.24 21.09 -0.01
C LEU A 2 0.87 20.47 0.84
N ALA A 3 1.99 21.16 1.08
CA ALA A 3 3.10 20.66 1.89
C ALA A 3 2.75 20.42 3.37
N GLU A 4 1.78 21.17 3.92
CA GLU A 4 1.29 20.94 5.28
C GLU A 4 0.39 19.71 5.34
N ILE A 5 -0.47 19.52 4.35
CA ILE A 5 -1.31 18.35 4.20
C ILE A 5 -0.45 17.10 4.02
N ASP A 6 0.57 17.16 3.17
CA ASP A 6 1.49 16.03 2.93
C ASP A 6 2.24 15.63 4.22
N ARG A 7 2.64 16.61 5.03
CA ARG A 7 3.28 16.34 6.33
C ARG A 7 2.32 15.69 7.33
N GLU A 8 1.10 16.18 7.41
CA GLU A 8 0.07 15.62 8.29
C GLU A 8 -0.29 14.20 7.87
N VAL A 9 -0.50 13.99 6.58
CA VAL A 9 -0.74 12.66 6.00
C VAL A 9 0.42 11.73 6.32
N GLY A 10 1.66 12.14 6.05
CA GLY A 10 2.87 11.36 6.35
C GLY A 10 2.93 10.93 7.82
N ALA A 11 2.72 11.86 8.75
CA ALA A 11 2.72 11.57 10.18
C ALA A 11 1.63 10.56 10.59
N ARG A 12 0.46 10.64 10.00
CA ARG A 12 -0.66 9.71 10.25
C ARG A 12 -0.36 8.31 9.71
N LEU A 13 0.25 8.21 8.54
CA LEU A 13 0.66 6.95 7.93
C LEU A 13 1.78 6.28 8.75
N ASP A 14 2.75 7.05 9.19
CA ASP A 14 3.82 6.58 10.07
C ASP A 14 3.26 6.06 11.41
N ALA A 15 2.32 6.78 12.00
CA ALA A 15 1.64 6.34 13.23
C ALA A 15 0.87 5.02 13.02
N ALA A 16 0.19 4.86 11.89
CA ALA A 16 -0.50 3.62 11.54
C ALA A 16 0.47 2.44 11.41
N ALA A 17 1.61 2.66 10.78
CA ALA A 17 2.66 1.64 10.65
C ALA A 17 3.26 1.26 12.01
N GLN A 18 3.56 2.25 12.85
CA GLN A 18 4.18 2.04 14.16
C GLN A 18 3.25 1.41 15.19
N ALA A 19 1.94 1.46 14.98
CA ALA A 19 0.97 0.79 15.84
C ALA A 19 1.07 -0.74 15.80
N HIS A 20 1.78 -1.30 14.82
CA HIS A 20 1.95 -2.74 14.64
C HIS A 20 3.41 -3.15 14.85
N PRO A 21 3.70 -4.10 15.78
CA PRO A 21 5.06 -4.61 16.00
C PRO A 21 5.60 -5.41 14.81
N ASN A 22 4.72 -6.10 14.06
CA ASN A 22 5.10 -6.87 12.88
C ASN A 22 5.29 -5.91 11.69
N PRO A 23 6.46 -5.91 11.01
CA PRO A 23 6.73 -5.01 9.89
C PRO A 23 5.75 -5.15 8.72
N TRP A 24 5.30 -6.36 8.42
CA TRP A 24 4.31 -6.60 7.38
C TRP A 24 2.95 -5.98 7.74
N GLU A 25 2.46 -6.23 8.96
CA GLU A 25 1.19 -5.66 9.41
C GLU A 25 1.24 -4.13 9.48
N GLY A 26 2.37 -3.57 9.88
CA GLY A 26 2.59 -2.11 9.85
C GLY A 26 2.54 -1.53 8.45
N PHE A 27 3.20 -2.16 7.51
CA PHE A 27 3.18 -1.76 6.10
C PHE A 27 1.77 -1.86 5.50
N ARG A 28 1.09 -2.97 5.73
CA ARG A 28 -0.30 -3.17 5.31
C ARG A 28 -1.22 -2.10 5.90
N ALA A 29 -1.12 -1.84 7.19
CA ALA A 29 -1.91 -0.80 7.85
C ALA A 29 -1.65 0.59 7.27
N CYS A 30 -0.40 0.93 6.96
CA CYS A 30 -0.02 2.18 6.31
C CYS A 30 -0.72 2.33 4.95
N CYS A 31 -0.63 1.34 4.08
CA CYS A 31 -1.27 1.35 2.76
C CYS A 31 -2.80 1.50 2.85
N LEU A 32 -3.44 0.75 3.75
CA LEU A 32 -4.89 0.82 3.92
C LEU A 32 -5.34 2.14 4.56
N SER A 33 -4.57 2.70 5.48
CA SER A 33 -4.85 4.00 6.08
C SER A 33 -4.82 5.13 5.05
N TYR A 34 -3.95 5.03 4.05
CA TYR A 34 -3.95 6.00 2.95
C TYR A 34 -5.28 6.01 2.19
N LEU A 35 -5.89 4.85 1.98
CA LEU A 35 -7.22 4.77 1.35
C LEU A 35 -8.31 5.43 2.20
N ASP A 36 -8.25 5.29 3.51
CA ASP A 36 -9.22 5.89 4.43
C ASP A 36 -9.23 7.41 4.34
N LEU A 37 -8.08 8.03 4.02
CA LEU A 37 -7.96 9.47 3.80
C LEU A 37 -8.83 9.97 2.63
N ALA A 38 -9.17 9.11 1.67
CA ALA A 38 -10.04 9.46 0.56
C ALA A 38 -11.48 9.82 0.98
N LEU A 39 -11.90 9.47 2.19
CA LEU A 39 -13.18 9.87 2.76
C LEU A 39 -13.13 11.20 3.52
N GLU A 40 -11.95 11.71 3.82
CA GLU A 40 -11.83 13.00 4.51
C GLU A 40 -12.10 14.14 3.53
N PRO A 41 -13.10 15.01 3.80
CA PRO A 41 -13.56 15.99 2.82
C PRO A 41 -12.46 16.93 2.31
N GLU A 42 -11.53 17.34 3.18
CA GLU A 42 -10.43 18.22 2.81
C GLU A 42 -9.42 17.52 1.91
N ILE A 43 -8.98 16.32 2.28
CA ILE A 43 -8.02 15.52 1.50
C ILE A 43 -8.64 15.09 0.18
N GLN A 44 -9.89 14.62 0.23
CA GLN A 44 -10.64 14.22 -0.97
C GLN A 44 -10.70 15.38 -1.98
N ARG A 45 -11.06 16.57 -1.50
CA ARG A 45 -11.19 17.74 -2.37
C ARG A 45 -9.84 18.23 -2.87
N ILE A 46 -8.91 18.55 -1.96
CA ILE A 46 -7.66 19.24 -2.31
C ILE A 46 -6.68 18.29 -2.99
N VAL A 47 -6.43 17.13 -2.40
CA VAL A 47 -5.36 16.23 -2.84
C VAL A 47 -5.82 15.31 -3.97
N LEU A 48 -7.03 14.75 -3.86
CA LEU A 48 -7.46 13.67 -4.74
C LEU A 48 -8.38 14.12 -5.88
N ARG A 49 -8.92 15.33 -5.84
CA ARG A 49 -9.76 15.90 -6.91
C ARG A 49 -9.15 17.12 -7.56
N ASP A 50 -8.90 18.19 -6.78
CA ASP A 50 -8.49 19.48 -7.32
C ASP A 50 -7.03 19.46 -7.79
N ALA A 51 -6.11 18.92 -7.00
CA ALA A 51 -4.70 18.85 -7.38
C ALA A 51 -4.45 18.03 -8.66
N PRO A 52 -5.01 16.81 -8.82
CA PRO A 52 -4.89 16.07 -10.07
C PRO A 52 -5.49 16.79 -11.28
N ALA A 53 -6.64 17.46 -11.09
CA ALA A 53 -7.32 18.19 -12.16
C ALA A 53 -6.52 19.40 -12.64
N VAL A 54 -5.86 20.10 -11.71
CA VAL A 54 -5.09 21.34 -12.02
C VAL A 54 -3.67 21.00 -12.46
N LEU A 55 -3.01 20.05 -11.82
CA LEU A 55 -1.59 19.73 -12.02
C LEU A 55 -1.34 18.66 -13.09
N GLY A 56 -2.34 17.82 -13.39
CA GLY A 56 -2.18 16.75 -14.38
C GLY A 56 -0.99 15.82 -14.05
N GLN A 57 -0.09 15.62 -15.00
CA GLN A 57 1.10 14.77 -14.82
C GLN A 57 1.98 15.26 -13.66
N ARG A 58 2.09 16.55 -13.45
CA ARG A 58 2.88 17.14 -12.36
C ARG A 58 2.40 16.69 -10.98
N PHE A 59 1.11 16.39 -10.82
CA PHE A 59 0.60 15.82 -9.58
C PHE A 59 1.26 14.46 -9.28
N ARG A 60 1.35 13.59 -10.27
CA ARG A 60 2.01 12.28 -10.14
C ARG A 60 3.50 12.43 -9.80
N ASP A 61 4.17 13.37 -10.45
CA ASP A 61 5.60 13.64 -10.20
C ASP A 61 5.83 14.14 -8.76
N LEU A 62 4.95 14.98 -8.24
CA LEU A 62 5.01 15.48 -6.87
C LEU A 62 4.69 14.38 -5.84
N ASP A 63 3.68 13.57 -6.09
CA ASP A 63 3.35 12.43 -5.23
C ASP A 63 4.51 11.43 -5.19
N GLU A 64 5.07 11.09 -6.34
CA GLU A 64 6.24 10.21 -6.44
C GLU A 64 7.43 10.77 -5.66
N ALA A 65 7.73 12.06 -5.80
CA ALA A 65 8.82 12.69 -5.08
C ALA A 65 8.64 12.66 -3.55
N ALA A 66 7.39 12.72 -3.06
CA ALA A 66 7.08 12.70 -1.64
C ALA A 66 7.04 11.28 -1.05
N SER A 67 6.53 10.31 -1.80
CA SER A 67 6.13 8.99 -1.27
C SER A 67 7.06 7.84 -1.68
N LEU A 68 7.76 7.95 -2.82
CA LEU A 68 8.54 6.84 -3.36
C LEU A 68 9.73 6.46 -2.49
N GLY A 69 10.46 7.44 -1.95
CA GLY A 69 11.62 7.17 -1.09
C GLY A 69 11.26 6.32 0.14
N PRO A 70 10.28 6.75 0.95
CA PRO A 70 9.78 5.94 2.06
C PRO A 70 9.24 4.57 1.63
N MET A 71 8.59 4.47 0.48
CA MET A 71 8.10 3.20 -0.04
C MET A 71 9.25 2.24 -0.40
N ILE A 72 10.31 2.75 -1.03
CA ILE A 72 11.51 1.97 -1.35
C ILE A 72 12.14 1.40 -0.07
N GLU A 73 12.28 2.20 0.96
CA GLU A 73 12.83 1.74 2.24
C GLU A 73 11.96 0.67 2.88
N SER A 74 10.64 0.86 2.89
CA SER A 74 9.71 -0.14 3.42
C SER A 74 9.78 -1.47 2.67
N ILE A 75 9.82 -1.43 1.35
CA ILE A 75 9.95 -2.64 0.51
C ILE A 75 11.30 -3.33 0.76
N ARG A 76 12.39 -2.56 0.89
CA ARG A 76 13.71 -3.13 1.21
C ARG A 76 13.71 -3.86 2.53
N GLU A 77 13.20 -3.25 3.58
CA GLU A 77 13.11 -3.85 4.91
C GLU A 77 12.28 -5.13 4.91
N LEU A 78 11.16 -5.14 4.20
CA LEU A 78 10.30 -6.32 4.09
C LEU A 78 10.98 -7.46 3.33
N MET A 79 11.74 -7.17 2.27
CA MET A 79 12.52 -8.17 1.54
C MET A 79 13.65 -8.74 2.40
N GLU A 80 14.43 -7.87 3.04
CA GLU A 80 15.54 -8.27 3.90
C GLU A 80 15.08 -9.08 5.11
N GLY A 81 13.91 -8.74 5.64
CA GLY A 81 13.28 -9.47 6.75
C GLY A 81 12.60 -10.79 6.35
N GLY A 82 12.52 -11.10 5.05
CA GLY A 82 11.88 -12.31 4.55
C GLY A 82 10.35 -12.30 4.62
N TYR A 83 9.73 -11.13 4.70
CA TYR A 83 8.27 -10.98 4.74
C TYR A 83 7.61 -11.06 3.37
N ILE A 84 8.31 -10.60 2.34
CA ILE A 84 7.83 -10.58 0.97
C ILE A 84 8.82 -11.27 0.03
N ARG A 85 8.33 -11.62 -1.16
CA ARG A 85 9.15 -12.20 -2.23
C ARG A 85 10.24 -11.23 -2.66
N THR A 86 11.40 -11.76 -3.00
CA THR A 86 12.51 -10.96 -3.53
C THR A 86 12.26 -10.56 -4.97
N GLY A 87 12.67 -9.37 -5.33
CA GLY A 87 12.55 -8.82 -6.67
C GLY A 87 13.21 -7.46 -6.78
N ASP A 88 12.90 -6.73 -7.83
CA ASP A 88 13.37 -5.36 -8.01
C ASP A 88 12.66 -4.42 -7.03
N ILE A 89 13.42 -3.88 -6.08
CA ILE A 89 12.88 -3.04 -5.01
C ILE A 89 12.25 -1.76 -5.56
N GLU A 90 12.92 -1.08 -6.48
CA GLU A 90 12.43 0.19 -7.03
C GLU A 90 11.15 -0.01 -7.83
N VAL A 91 11.14 -0.99 -8.72
CA VAL A 91 9.95 -1.29 -9.54
C VAL A 91 8.78 -1.72 -8.67
N LEU A 92 9.02 -2.57 -7.68
CA LEU A 92 7.95 -3.01 -6.76
C LEU A 92 7.41 -1.85 -5.94
N ALA A 93 8.27 -0.97 -5.44
CA ALA A 93 7.86 0.23 -4.71
C ALA A 93 6.98 1.14 -5.58
N ARG A 94 7.37 1.36 -6.85
CA ARG A 94 6.58 2.15 -7.81
C ARG A 94 5.21 1.53 -8.07
N LEU A 95 5.15 0.22 -8.25
CA LEU A 95 3.88 -0.48 -8.51
C LEU A 95 2.94 -0.42 -7.30
N VAL A 96 3.45 -0.66 -6.10
CA VAL A 96 2.63 -0.58 -4.88
C VAL A 96 2.17 0.84 -4.62
N ASN A 97 3.08 1.82 -4.71
CA ASN A 97 2.73 3.23 -4.54
C ASN A 97 1.65 3.66 -5.54
N GLY A 98 1.84 3.31 -6.81
CA GLY A 98 0.88 3.62 -7.86
C GLY A 98 -0.47 2.93 -7.66
N ALA A 99 -0.50 1.69 -7.23
CA ALA A 99 -1.73 0.96 -6.96
C ALA A 99 -2.53 1.58 -5.81
N VAL A 100 -1.86 1.95 -4.72
CA VAL A 100 -2.51 2.59 -3.56
C VAL A 100 -3.04 3.97 -3.95
N LEU A 101 -2.26 4.78 -4.66
CA LEU A 101 -2.70 6.09 -5.15
C LEU A 101 -3.90 5.95 -6.10
N GLU A 102 -3.84 5.05 -7.08
CA GLU A 102 -4.93 4.84 -8.02
C GLU A 102 -6.21 4.41 -7.31
N ALA A 103 -6.11 3.53 -6.32
CA ALA A 103 -7.26 3.12 -5.51
C ALA A 103 -7.87 4.31 -4.76
N ALA A 104 -7.05 5.17 -4.15
CA ALA A 104 -7.52 6.37 -3.46
C ALA A 104 -8.20 7.37 -4.41
N LEU A 105 -7.60 7.61 -5.58
CA LEU A 105 -8.17 8.48 -6.61
C LEU A 105 -9.53 7.95 -7.11
N TRP A 106 -9.62 6.64 -7.32
CA TRP A 106 -10.87 6.01 -7.75
C TRP A 106 -11.97 6.11 -6.68
N VAL A 107 -11.63 5.93 -5.40
CA VAL A 107 -12.57 6.14 -4.29
C VAL A 107 -13.07 7.58 -4.28
N ALA A 108 -12.15 8.54 -4.32
CA ALA A 108 -12.49 9.96 -4.25
C ALA A 108 -13.32 10.46 -5.45
N ALA A 109 -13.11 9.89 -6.62
CA ALA A 109 -13.83 10.27 -7.85
C ALA A 109 -15.27 9.75 -7.93
N GLY A 110 -15.67 8.84 -7.05
CA GLY A 110 -17.02 8.27 -7.04
C GLY A 110 -18.08 9.25 -6.57
N GLU A 111 -19.32 9.00 -6.98
CA GLU A 111 -20.48 9.71 -6.47
C GLU A 111 -20.72 9.40 -4.97
N ASP A 112 -20.42 8.16 -4.59
CA ASP A 112 -20.44 7.70 -3.19
C ASP A 112 -19.08 7.07 -2.82
N PRO A 113 -18.11 7.87 -2.35
CA PRO A 113 -16.81 7.38 -1.92
C PRO A 113 -16.89 6.33 -0.80
N ALA A 114 -17.85 6.47 0.12
CA ALA A 114 -18.02 5.53 1.21
C ALA A 114 -18.42 4.12 0.73
N GLN A 115 -19.12 4.01 -0.40
CA GLN A 115 -19.42 2.73 -1.03
C GLN A 115 -18.20 2.13 -1.73
N ARG A 116 -17.36 2.98 -2.32
CA ARG A 116 -16.15 2.52 -3.04
C ARG A 116 -15.03 2.06 -2.11
N LEU A 117 -14.89 2.68 -0.94
CA LEU A 117 -13.79 2.41 -0.03
C LEU A 117 -13.65 0.94 0.37
N PRO A 118 -14.69 0.22 0.82
CA PRO A 118 -14.54 -1.19 1.19
C PRO A 118 -14.07 -2.07 0.02
N ARG A 119 -14.51 -1.76 -1.18
CA ARG A 119 -14.12 -2.47 -2.42
C ARG A 119 -12.63 -2.22 -2.74
N ALA A 120 -12.19 -0.98 -2.63
CA ALA A 120 -10.77 -0.62 -2.83
C ALA A 120 -9.89 -1.29 -1.78
N ARG A 121 -10.27 -1.23 -0.50
CA ARG A 121 -9.52 -1.86 0.59
C ARG A 121 -9.33 -3.35 0.37
N SER A 122 -10.41 -4.08 0.14
CA SER A 122 -10.32 -5.54 -0.07
C SER A 122 -9.49 -5.92 -1.29
N THR A 123 -9.52 -5.11 -2.35
CA THR A 123 -8.74 -5.38 -3.57
C THR A 123 -7.26 -5.05 -3.37
N VAL A 124 -6.94 -3.95 -2.70
CA VAL A 124 -5.55 -3.63 -2.32
C VAL A 124 -4.98 -4.72 -1.41
N GLU A 125 -5.75 -5.24 -0.47
CA GLU A 125 -5.33 -6.38 0.36
C GLU A 125 -4.96 -7.61 -0.47
N ILE A 126 -5.71 -7.92 -1.51
CA ILE A 126 -5.38 -9.03 -2.43
C ILE A 126 -4.02 -8.80 -3.10
N LEU A 127 -3.76 -7.58 -3.59
CA LEU A 127 -2.48 -7.25 -4.20
C LEU A 127 -1.32 -7.36 -3.20
N LEU A 128 -1.50 -6.85 -2.00
CA LEU A 128 -0.48 -6.90 -0.96
C LEU A 128 -0.21 -8.35 -0.51
N ASP A 129 -1.25 -9.14 -0.31
CA ASP A 129 -1.11 -10.55 0.07
C ASP A 129 -0.35 -11.37 -0.99
N GLY A 130 -0.47 -10.99 -2.26
CA GLY A 130 0.30 -11.58 -3.36
C GLY A 130 1.81 -11.35 -3.26
N LEU A 131 2.26 -10.35 -2.51
CA LEU A 131 3.68 -10.08 -2.27
C LEU A 131 4.28 -10.95 -1.18
N ARG A 132 3.46 -11.46 -0.26
CA ARG A 132 3.95 -12.20 0.90
C ARG A 132 4.63 -13.48 0.48
N LEU A 133 5.74 -13.82 1.19
CA LEU A 133 6.21 -15.18 1.22
C LEU A 133 5.18 -16.02 1.98
N GLU A 134 4.66 -17.06 1.31
CA GLU A 134 3.91 -18.08 2.02
C GLU A 134 4.85 -18.67 3.08
N ALA A 135 4.37 -18.76 4.34
CA ALA A 135 5.01 -19.59 5.32
C ALA A 135 5.18 -20.96 4.66
N ARG A 136 6.43 -21.45 4.52
CA ARG A 136 6.68 -22.81 4.04
C ARG A 136 5.82 -23.71 4.88
N GLY A 137 4.79 -24.31 4.26
CA GLY A 137 3.88 -25.20 4.93
C GLY A 137 4.72 -26.24 5.69
N ALA A 138 4.46 -26.37 6.99
CA ALA A 138 5.01 -27.44 7.78
C ALA A 138 4.69 -28.76 7.06
N GLY A 139 5.76 -29.38 6.49
CA GLY A 139 5.82 -30.75 6.03
C GLY A 139 4.57 -31.33 5.34
N ARG A 140 4.52 -31.29 4.03
CA ARG A 140 4.06 -32.49 3.36
C ARG A 140 5.12 -33.58 3.61
N SER A 141 4.93 -34.34 4.66
CA SER A 141 5.48 -35.68 4.75
C SER A 141 4.71 -36.52 3.71
N ASP A 142 5.20 -36.53 2.49
CA ASP A 142 4.85 -37.55 1.54
C ASP A 142 5.43 -38.86 2.10
N GLY A 143 4.59 -39.53 2.86
CA GLY A 143 4.82 -40.88 3.26
C GLY A 143 4.76 -41.77 2.00
N VAL A 144 5.90 -41.88 1.33
CA VAL A 144 6.12 -42.93 0.38
C VAL A 144 6.20 -44.24 1.20
N ALA A 145 5.12 -44.99 1.17
CA ALA A 145 5.11 -46.33 1.71
C ALA A 145 6.08 -47.19 0.88
N PRO A 146 6.98 -47.99 1.50
CA PRO A 146 7.85 -48.88 0.76
C PRO A 146 7.03 -50.03 0.14
N PRO A 147 7.43 -50.54 -1.05
CA PRO A 147 6.76 -51.67 -1.67
C PRO A 147 6.92 -52.91 -0.80
N ARG A 148 5.83 -53.57 -0.53
CA ARG A 148 5.85 -54.89 0.14
C ARG A 148 6.33 -55.94 -0.83
N PRO A 149 7.07 -57.01 -0.33
CA PRO A 149 7.59 -58.09 -1.13
C PRO A 149 6.51 -58.98 -1.73
#